data_4866a31b53318fce9c57726d068ff286
#
_entry.id   4866a31b53318fce9c57726d068ff286
#
_cell.length_a   1.000
_cell.length_b   1.000
_cell.length_c   1.000
_cell.angle_alpha   90.00
_cell.angle_beta   90.00
_cell.angle_gamma   90.00
#
_symmetry.space_group_name_H-M   'P 1'
#
loop_
_entity.id
_entity.type
_entity.pdbx_description
1 polymer ?
#
loop_
_entity_poly.entity_id
_entity_poly.type
_entity_poly.pdbx_seq_one_letter_code
_entity_poly.pdbx_strand_id
1 'polypeptide(L)'
;MGWWRETIDIVKENDPAARTTLEVLLTYPGVKALAAHRLSHFLWKHGFKLLARMHSQFWRFWTQIEIHPGAQIDSGVFIDHGSGLVIGETAIVETGVLLYHGVTLGGTGKDCGKRHPTVRKGALISAHAQVIGPVEIGENAKVGAAAVVVADVPSDVT
;
A
#
# COMPACT_ATOMS: atom_id res chain seq x y z
N MET A 1 9.43 -16.94 7.12
CA MET A 1 9.54 -15.86 8.13
C MET A 1 8.17 -15.28 8.42
N GLY A 2 7.91 -14.78 9.63
CA GLY A 2 6.58 -14.22 9.94
C GLY A 2 6.41 -12.82 9.36
N TRP A 3 5.18 -12.49 8.94
CA TRP A 3 4.80 -11.20 8.38
C TRP A 3 5.33 -9.97 9.16
N TRP A 4 5.25 -10.03 10.49
CA TRP A 4 5.73 -8.96 11.36
C TRP A 4 7.23 -8.69 11.19
N ARG A 5 8.01 -9.75 11.10
CA ARG A 5 9.47 -9.64 10.95
C ARG A 5 9.81 -8.99 9.60
N GLU A 6 9.23 -9.48 8.52
CA GLU A 6 9.45 -8.92 7.19
C GLU A 6 9.05 -7.45 7.10
N THR A 7 7.91 -7.08 7.70
CA THR A 7 7.43 -5.70 7.74
C THR A 7 8.35 -4.77 8.54
N ILE A 8 8.90 -5.25 9.66
CA ILE A 8 9.82 -4.45 10.49
C ILE A 8 11.19 -4.35 9.83
N ASP A 9 11.69 -5.45 9.27
CA ASP A 9 13.01 -5.50 8.65
C ASP A 9 13.07 -4.54 7.44
N ILE A 10 12.05 -4.52 6.57
CA ILE A 10 12.02 -3.61 5.43
C ILE A 10 11.99 -2.13 5.85
N VAL A 11 11.31 -1.79 6.94
CA VAL A 11 11.33 -0.42 7.48
C VAL A 11 12.74 -0.04 7.90
N LYS A 12 13.43 -0.90 8.65
CA LYS A 12 14.79 -0.66 9.14
C LYS A 12 15.83 -0.61 8.03
N GLU A 13 15.62 -1.36 6.94
CA GLU A 13 16.50 -1.36 5.77
C GLU A 13 16.38 -0.08 4.95
N ASN A 14 15.20 0.52 4.90
CA ASN A 14 14.91 1.67 4.04
C ASN A 14 14.88 3.00 4.78
N ASP A 15 14.69 3.02 6.10
CA ASP A 15 14.67 4.25 6.89
C ASP A 15 15.78 4.26 7.96
N PRO A 16 16.83 5.08 7.77
CA PRO A 16 17.90 5.25 8.76
C PRO A 16 17.42 5.77 10.12
N ALA A 17 16.23 6.39 10.18
CA ALA A 17 15.64 6.88 11.42
C ALA A 17 15.00 5.76 12.26
N ALA A 18 14.76 4.58 11.69
CA ALA A 18 14.16 3.44 12.37
C ALA A 18 15.19 2.71 13.26
N ARG A 19 15.29 3.09 14.51
CA ARG A 19 16.34 2.59 15.43
C ARG A 19 16.01 1.26 16.09
N THR A 20 14.78 1.08 16.55
CA THR A 20 14.37 -0.12 17.31
C THR A 20 13.05 -0.68 16.79
N THR A 21 12.83 -1.99 17.01
CA THR A 21 11.55 -2.64 16.69
C THR A 21 10.37 -1.99 17.40
N LEU A 22 10.54 -1.63 18.67
CA LEU A 22 9.49 -1.00 19.47
C LEU A 22 9.13 0.38 18.90
N GLU A 23 10.12 1.17 18.50
CA GLU A 23 9.90 2.47 17.86
C GLU A 23 9.10 2.31 16.57
N VAL A 24 9.47 1.37 15.71
CA VAL A 24 8.76 1.09 14.45
C VAL A 24 7.30 0.72 14.72
N LEU A 25 7.03 -0.16 15.67
CA LEU A 25 5.66 -0.59 16.02
C LEU A 25 4.81 0.56 16.58
N LEU A 26 5.40 1.44 17.37
CA LEU A 26 4.65 2.51 18.05
C LEU A 26 4.51 3.78 17.22
N THR A 27 5.46 4.10 16.36
CA THR A 27 5.53 5.42 15.70
C THR A 27 5.30 5.41 14.20
N TYR A 28 5.38 4.25 13.53
CA TYR A 28 5.18 4.16 12.07
C TYR A 28 3.71 3.90 11.71
N PRO A 29 2.99 4.90 11.18
CA PRO A 29 1.58 4.73 10.82
C PRO A 29 1.39 3.70 9.71
N GLY A 30 2.33 3.57 8.78
CA GLY A 30 2.28 2.57 7.71
C GLY A 30 2.26 1.15 8.23
N VAL A 31 3.05 0.83 9.25
CA VAL A 31 3.07 -0.50 9.89
C VAL A 31 1.72 -0.80 10.55
N LYS A 32 1.13 0.19 11.24
CA LYS A 32 -0.19 0.05 11.87
C LYS A 32 -1.29 -0.15 10.83
N ALA A 33 -1.25 0.61 9.73
CA ALA A 33 -2.22 0.50 8.66
C ALA A 33 -2.16 -0.87 7.96
N LEU A 34 -0.95 -1.37 7.68
CA LEU A 34 -0.75 -2.70 7.09
C LEU A 34 -1.21 -3.82 8.03
N ALA A 35 -0.93 -3.71 9.32
CA ALA A 35 -1.40 -4.67 10.34
C ALA A 35 -2.94 -4.69 10.42
N ALA A 36 -3.55 -3.52 10.47
CA ALA A 36 -5.01 -3.38 10.46
C ALA A 36 -5.64 -3.92 9.18
N HIS A 37 -5.00 -3.68 8.02
CA HIS A 37 -5.47 -4.21 6.75
C HIS A 37 -5.55 -5.73 6.73
N ARG A 38 -4.63 -6.45 7.35
CA ARG A 38 -4.68 -7.92 7.41
C ARG A 38 -5.98 -8.42 8.03
N LEU A 39 -6.43 -7.80 9.12
CA LEU A 39 -7.72 -8.16 9.73
C LEU A 39 -8.90 -7.73 8.84
N SER A 40 -8.87 -6.51 8.28
CA SER A 40 -9.90 -6.05 7.37
C SER A 40 -10.02 -6.96 6.15
N HIS A 41 -8.90 -7.38 5.57
CA HIS A 41 -8.86 -8.29 4.42
C HIS A 41 -9.39 -9.69 4.77
N PHE A 42 -9.02 -10.22 5.93
CA PHE A 42 -9.56 -11.47 6.44
C PHE A 42 -11.09 -11.42 6.55
N LEU A 43 -11.65 -10.40 7.19
CA LEU A 43 -13.09 -10.19 7.30
C LEU A 43 -13.75 -10.05 5.92
N TRP A 44 -13.12 -9.34 5.01
CA TRP A 44 -13.60 -9.16 3.64
C TRP A 44 -13.70 -10.48 2.88
N LYS A 45 -12.69 -11.32 2.97
CA LYS A 45 -12.66 -12.65 2.33
C LYS A 45 -13.69 -13.62 2.90
N HIS A 46 -14.05 -13.47 4.17
CA HIS A 46 -15.06 -14.32 4.84
C HIS A 46 -16.49 -13.75 4.74
N GLY A 47 -16.72 -12.74 3.90
CA GLY A 47 -18.05 -12.20 3.62
C GLY A 47 -18.54 -11.12 4.58
N PHE A 48 -17.79 -10.78 5.63
CA PHE A 48 -18.12 -9.72 6.59
C PHE A 48 -17.79 -8.32 6.01
N LYS A 49 -18.38 -8.00 4.85
CA LYS A 49 -18.01 -6.81 4.06
C LYS A 49 -18.19 -5.50 4.83
N LEU A 50 -19.33 -5.31 5.47
CA LEU A 50 -19.61 -4.09 6.22
C LEU A 50 -18.63 -3.93 7.39
N LEU A 51 -18.41 -5.00 8.17
CA LEU A 51 -17.49 -4.98 9.31
C LEU A 51 -16.05 -4.69 8.86
N ALA A 52 -15.62 -5.31 7.76
CA ALA A 52 -14.31 -5.04 7.15
C ALA A 52 -14.14 -3.56 6.77
N ARG A 53 -15.16 -2.97 6.15
CA ARG A 53 -15.17 -1.55 5.78
C ARG A 53 -15.14 -0.63 7.01
N MET A 54 -15.96 -0.92 8.01
CA MET A 54 -15.96 -0.13 9.26
C MET A 54 -14.60 -0.17 9.95
N HIS A 55 -14.00 -1.35 10.06
CA HIS A 55 -12.67 -1.52 10.64
C HIS A 55 -11.60 -0.77 9.83
N SER A 56 -11.63 -0.82 8.50
CA SER A 56 -10.68 -0.10 7.67
C SER A 56 -10.83 1.43 7.82
N GLN A 57 -12.05 1.96 7.93
CA GLN A 57 -12.29 3.39 8.12
C GLN A 57 -11.88 3.86 9.53
N PHE A 58 -12.04 3.03 10.56
CA PHE A 58 -11.52 3.32 11.89
C PHE A 58 -10.00 3.53 11.86
N TRP A 59 -9.25 2.63 11.21
CA TRP A 59 -7.80 2.75 11.11
C TRP A 59 -7.36 3.89 10.19
N ARG A 60 -8.12 4.20 9.15
CA ARG A 60 -7.91 5.42 8.34
C ARG A 60 -7.92 6.68 9.19
N PHE A 61 -8.87 6.78 10.12
CA PHE A 61 -8.94 7.93 11.03
C PHE A 61 -7.64 8.11 11.84
N TRP A 62 -7.07 7.03 12.36
CA TRP A 62 -5.88 7.08 13.18
C TRP A 62 -4.57 7.20 12.39
N THR A 63 -4.49 6.60 11.22
CA THR A 63 -3.25 6.53 10.43
C THR A 63 -3.22 7.52 9.28
N GLN A 64 -4.36 8.08 8.88
CA GLN A 64 -4.56 8.87 7.67
C GLN A 64 -4.22 8.09 6.38
N ILE A 65 -4.21 6.76 6.46
CA ILE A 65 -3.95 5.85 5.34
C ILE A 65 -5.23 5.09 5.05
N GLU A 66 -5.72 5.19 3.82
CA GLU A 66 -6.88 4.44 3.36
C GLU A 66 -6.46 3.20 2.59
N ILE A 67 -6.79 2.02 3.11
CA ILE A 67 -6.61 0.77 2.40
C ILE A 67 -7.96 0.07 2.33
N HIS A 68 -8.46 -0.14 1.11
CA HIS A 68 -9.69 -0.89 0.94
C HIS A 68 -9.48 -2.36 1.36
N PRO A 69 -10.41 -2.97 2.11
CA PRO A 69 -10.26 -4.36 2.59
C PRO A 69 -10.06 -5.39 1.49
N GLY A 70 -10.55 -5.12 0.28
CA GLY A 70 -10.39 -5.99 -0.89
C GLY A 70 -8.99 -5.98 -1.51
N ALA A 71 -8.17 -4.97 -1.23
CA ALA A 71 -6.82 -4.87 -1.78
C ALA A 71 -5.95 -6.06 -1.36
N GLN A 72 -5.09 -6.51 -2.27
CA GLN A 72 -4.13 -7.59 -2.02
C GLN A 72 -2.75 -6.97 -1.79
N ILE A 73 -2.23 -7.15 -0.59
CA ILE A 73 -0.93 -6.58 -0.21
C ILE A 73 -0.07 -7.68 0.40
N ASP A 74 1.07 -7.91 -0.23
CA ASP A 74 2.05 -8.90 0.24
C ASP A 74 2.75 -8.45 1.53
N SER A 75 3.47 -9.39 2.16
CA SER A 75 4.43 -9.05 3.21
C SER A 75 5.61 -8.26 2.63
N GLY A 76 6.32 -7.52 3.48
CA GLY A 76 7.49 -6.76 3.04
C GLY A 76 7.15 -5.53 2.17
N VAL A 77 5.95 -4.99 2.26
CA VAL A 77 5.60 -3.67 1.72
C VAL A 77 5.93 -2.61 2.77
N PHE A 78 6.54 -1.51 2.33
CA PHE A 78 6.83 -0.37 3.20
C PHE A 78 6.02 0.87 2.79
N ILE A 79 5.26 1.41 3.74
CA ILE A 79 4.56 2.69 3.60
C ILE A 79 5.32 3.71 4.44
N ASP A 80 5.99 4.64 3.76
CA ASP A 80 6.78 5.70 4.39
C ASP A 80 5.93 6.97 4.54
N HIS A 81 5.87 7.51 5.76
CA HIS A 81 4.99 8.60 6.19
C HIS A 81 3.50 8.24 6.05
N GLY A 82 3.02 8.01 4.86
CA GLY A 82 1.73 7.42 4.52
C GLY A 82 0.53 8.36 4.55
N SER A 83 0.61 9.54 5.14
CA SER A 83 -0.51 10.48 5.24
C SER A 83 -1.12 10.76 3.85
N GLY A 84 -2.43 10.52 3.71
CA GLY A 84 -3.13 10.72 2.44
C GLY A 84 -2.93 9.63 1.39
N LEU A 85 -2.25 8.52 1.72
CA LEU A 85 -2.17 7.35 0.85
C LEU A 85 -3.55 6.69 0.70
N VAL A 86 -3.90 6.33 -0.53
CA VAL A 86 -5.14 5.61 -0.86
C VAL A 86 -4.83 4.38 -1.70
N ILE A 87 -5.24 3.22 -1.24
CA ILE A 87 -5.14 1.95 -1.98
C ILE A 87 -6.55 1.40 -2.23
N GLY A 88 -6.94 1.32 -3.50
CA GLY A 88 -8.27 0.92 -3.93
C GLY A 88 -8.54 -0.58 -3.88
N GLU A 89 -9.81 -0.98 -4.05
CA GLU A 89 -10.33 -2.32 -3.80
C GLU A 89 -9.61 -3.45 -4.54
N THR A 90 -9.31 -3.26 -5.82
CA THR A 90 -8.72 -4.30 -6.67
C THR A 90 -7.22 -4.09 -6.90
N ALA A 91 -6.58 -3.20 -6.11
CA ALA A 91 -5.15 -3.00 -6.17
C ALA A 91 -4.39 -4.25 -5.69
N ILE A 92 -3.24 -4.48 -6.31
CA ILE A 92 -2.30 -5.52 -5.93
C ILE A 92 -0.96 -4.85 -5.68
N VAL A 93 -0.36 -5.11 -4.52
CA VAL A 93 0.94 -4.56 -4.11
C VAL A 93 1.83 -5.70 -3.67
N GLU A 94 2.86 -5.95 -4.45
CA GLU A 94 3.78 -7.06 -4.23
C GLU A 94 4.89 -6.71 -3.21
N THR A 95 5.61 -7.73 -2.78
CA THR A 95 6.67 -7.60 -1.76
C THR A 95 7.77 -6.62 -2.20
N GLY A 96 8.36 -5.93 -1.23
CA GLY A 96 9.46 -4.98 -1.48
C GLY A 96 9.02 -3.64 -2.07
N VAL A 97 7.71 -3.43 -2.30
CA VAL A 97 7.20 -2.14 -2.79
C VAL A 97 7.31 -1.09 -1.71
N LEU A 98 7.76 0.11 -2.10
CA LEU A 98 7.81 1.31 -1.26
C LEU A 98 6.77 2.33 -1.75
N LEU A 99 5.87 2.73 -0.86
CA LEU A 99 4.85 3.74 -1.12
C LEU A 99 5.04 4.94 -0.19
N TYR A 100 5.05 6.14 -0.75
CA TYR A 100 5.13 7.38 0.03
C TYR A 100 3.73 7.98 0.30
N HIS A 101 3.72 9.01 1.13
CA HIS A 101 2.51 9.77 1.45
C HIS A 101 1.86 10.38 0.20
N GLY A 102 0.54 10.58 0.26
CA GLY A 102 -0.23 11.19 -0.82
C GLY A 102 -0.35 10.37 -2.10
N VAL A 103 0.22 9.16 -2.14
CA VAL A 103 0.08 8.26 -3.28
C VAL A 103 -1.37 7.78 -3.40
N THR A 104 -1.87 7.70 -4.61
CA THR A 104 -3.17 7.08 -4.91
C THR A 104 -3.00 5.91 -5.87
N LEU A 105 -3.40 4.72 -5.45
CA LEU A 105 -3.63 3.58 -6.34
C LEU A 105 -5.13 3.50 -6.62
N GLY A 106 -5.57 4.29 -7.60
CA GLY A 106 -6.98 4.57 -7.89
C GLY A 106 -7.54 3.80 -9.08
N GLY A 107 -8.86 3.73 -9.13
CA GLY A 107 -9.59 3.15 -10.25
C GLY A 107 -10.11 4.19 -11.23
N THR A 108 -10.47 3.76 -12.43
CA THR A 108 -11.19 4.55 -13.42
C THR A 108 -12.61 4.03 -13.58
N GLY A 109 -13.54 4.95 -13.72
CA GLY A 109 -14.91 4.62 -14.14
C GLY A 109 -15.73 3.81 -13.15
N LYS A 110 -16.74 3.12 -13.68
CA LYS A 110 -17.75 2.36 -12.92
C LYS A 110 -17.61 0.84 -13.04
N ASP A 111 -16.49 0.37 -13.56
CA ASP A 111 -16.26 -1.06 -13.79
C ASP A 111 -16.19 -1.81 -12.45
N CYS A 112 -16.84 -2.97 -12.40
CA CYS A 112 -16.87 -3.82 -11.20
C CYS A 112 -15.69 -4.79 -11.12
N GLY A 113 -14.91 -4.96 -12.19
CA GLY A 113 -13.75 -5.85 -12.26
C GLY A 113 -12.45 -5.22 -11.78
N LYS A 114 -11.34 -5.72 -12.28
CA LYS A 114 -10.00 -5.16 -12.05
C LYS A 114 -9.96 -3.73 -12.60
N ARG A 115 -9.84 -2.74 -11.72
CA ARG A 115 -9.87 -1.31 -12.05
C ARG A 115 -8.81 -0.48 -11.32
N HIS A 116 -8.03 -1.10 -10.44
CA HIS A 116 -6.95 -0.46 -9.71
C HIS A 116 -5.60 -1.06 -10.11
N PRO A 117 -4.49 -0.35 -9.88
CA PRO A 117 -3.17 -0.76 -10.32
C PRO A 117 -2.68 -2.08 -9.72
N THR A 118 -1.73 -2.70 -10.44
CA THR A 118 -0.85 -3.73 -9.91
C THR A 118 0.56 -3.16 -9.82
N VAL A 119 1.13 -3.15 -8.62
CA VAL A 119 2.49 -2.67 -8.36
C VAL A 119 3.38 -3.87 -8.08
N ARG A 120 4.30 -4.14 -9.00
CA ARG A 120 5.18 -5.29 -8.96
C ARG A 120 6.30 -5.14 -7.95
N LYS A 121 6.92 -6.25 -7.65
CA LYS A 121 7.99 -6.40 -6.65
C LYS A 121 9.06 -5.31 -6.76
N GLY A 122 9.42 -4.73 -5.62
CA GLY A 122 10.52 -3.78 -5.51
C GLY A 122 10.27 -2.39 -6.14
N ALA A 123 9.09 -2.16 -6.71
CA ALA A 123 8.77 -0.85 -7.28
C ALA A 123 8.67 0.24 -6.20
N LEU A 124 8.97 1.46 -6.59
CA LEU A 124 8.91 2.65 -5.73
C LEU A 124 7.93 3.66 -6.30
N ILE A 125 6.93 4.04 -5.51
CA ILE A 125 5.96 5.08 -5.87
C ILE A 125 6.18 6.28 -4.96
N SER A 126 6.72 7.35 -5.55
CA SER A 126 7.11 8.55 -4.79
C SER A 126 5.90 9.39 -4.37
N ALA A 127 6.17 10.34 -3.48
CA ALA A 127 5.15 11.17 -2.84
C ALA A 127 4.19 11.84 -3.85
N HIS A 128 2.90 11.78 -3.53
CA HIS A 128 1.81 12.38 -4.31
C HIS A 128 1.65 11.85 -5.74
N ALA A 129 2.31 10.76 -6.12
CA ALA A 129 2.06 10.13 -7.42
C ALA A 129 0.65 9.52 -7.46
N GLN A 130 0.00 9.66 -8.62
CA GLN A 130 -1.35 9.18 -8.87
C GLN A 130 -1.27 8.07 -9.94
N VAL A 131 -1.48 6.84 -9.53
CA VAL A 131 -1.51 5.68 -10.45
C VAL A 131 -2.97 5.28 -10.63
N ILE A 132 -3.51 5.48 -11.82
CA ILE A 132 -4.94 5.43 -12.06
C ILE A 132 -5.30 4.40 -13.13
N GLY A 133 -6.20 3.50 -12.78
CA GLY A 133 -6.69 2.45 -13.69
C GLY A 133 -6.02 1.10 -13.46
N PRO A 134 -6.40 0.08 -14.25
CA PRO A 134 -5.87 -1.28 -14.12
C PRO A 134 -4.49 -1.43 -14.77
N VAL A 135 -3.62 -0.45 -14.53
CA VAL A 135 -2.26 -0.38 -15.08
C VAL A 135 -1.28 -1.20 -14.24
N GLU A 136 -0.20 -1.61 -14.84
CA GLU A 136 0.88 -2.33 -14.17
C GLU A 136 2.12 -1.44 -14.01
N ILE A 137 2.67 -1.37 -12.82
CA ILE A 137 3.99 -0.81 -12.54
C ILE A 137 4.96 -1.98 -12.43
N GLY A 138 5.90 -2.07 -13.37
CA GLY A 138 6.84 -3.18 -13.49
C GLY A 138 7.78 -3.32 -12.28
N GLU A 139 8.46 -4.47 -12.21
CA GLU A 139 9.41 -4.77 -11.14
C GLU A 139 10.50 -3.70 -11.07
N ASN A 140 10.86 -3.28 -9.86
CA ASN A 140 11.87 -2.26 -9.55
C ASN A 140 11.67 -0.91 -10.27
N ALA A 141 10.55 -0.69 -10.94
CA ALA A 141 10.26 0.60 -11.57
C ALA A 141 10.09 1.69 -10.51
N LYS A 142 10.46 2.92 -10.87
CA LYS A 142 10.36 4.08 -9.98
C LYS A 142 9.44 5.13 -10.59
N VAL A 143 8.37 5.44 -9.90
CA VAL A 143 7.45 6.51 -10.28
C VAL A 143 7.85 7.77 -9.52
N GLY A 144 8.17 8.83 -10.25
CA GLY A 144 8.58 10.11 -9.67
C GLY A 144 7.48 10.79 -8.86
N ALA A 145 7.88 11.71 -7.96
CA ALA A 145 6.94 12.46 -7.14
C ALA A 145 5.97 13.29 -8.00
N ALA A 146 4.71 13.31 -7.57
CA ALA A 146 3.60 14.01 -8.24
C ALA A 146 3.32 13.56 -9.69
N ALA A 147 3.89 12.45 -10.14
CA ALA A 147 3.59 11.90 -11.46
C ALA A 147 2.15 11.38 -11.54
N VAL A 148 1.55 11.50 -12.71
CA VAL A 148 0.25 10.89 -13.03
C VAL A 148 0.48 9.77 -14.02
N VAL A 149 0.19 8.53 -13.60
CA VAL A 149 0.41 7.31 -14.39
C VAL A 149 -0.94 6.74 -14.79
N VAL A 150 -1.18 6.64 -16.08
CA VAL A 150 -2.42 6.12 -16.68
C VAL A 150 -2.15 5.02 -17.72
N ALA A 151 -0.92 4.56 -17.82
CA ALA A 151 -0.48 3.47 -18.69
C ALA A 151 0.57 2.62 -17.98
N ASP A 152 0.81 1.42 -18.49
CA ASP A 152 1.80 0.50 -17.90
C ASP A 152 3.20 1.11 -17.91
N VAL A 153 3.95 0.84 -16.85
CA VAL A 153 5.35 1.25 -16.68
C VAL A 153 6.21 -0.01 -16.73
N PRO A 154 7.18 -0.09 -17.66
CA PRO A 154 8.08 -1.24 -17.75
C PRO A 154 8.92 -1.45 -16.49
N SER A 155 9.46 -2.65 -16.33
CA SER A 155 10.39 -2.95 -15.23
C SER A 155 11.69 -2.16 -15.35
N ASP A 156 12.33 -1.88 -14.20
CA ASP A 156 13.66 -1.26 -14.08
C ASP A 156 13.80 0.14 -14.71
N VAL A 157 12.70 0.86 -14.90
CA VAL A 157 12.70 2.25 -15.42
C VAL A 157 12.36 3.27 -14.34
N THR A 158 12.66 4.52 -14.63
CA THR A 158 12.32 5.67 -13.76
C THR A 158 11.54 6.70 -14.56
#